data_4848e229d098605da8dd9278135f90f1
#
_entry.id   4848e229d098605da8dd9278135f90f1
#
_cell.length_a   1.000
_cell.length_b   1.000
_cell.length_c   1.000
_cell.angle_alpha   90.00
_cell.angle_beta   90.00
_cell.angle_gamma   90.00
#
_symmetry.space_group_name_H-M   'P 1'
#
loop_
_entity.id
_entity.type
_entity.pdbx_description
1 polymer ?
#
loop_
_entity_poly.entity_id
_entity_poly.type
_entity_poly.pdbx_seq_one_letter_code
_entity_poly.pdbx_strand_id
1 'polypeptide(L)'
;ADGRTLLTDTNGDGIVDNKDQAPYGYTNSPENTFNATVGFEWKGFSAFAQFYGVTNVTRDVALNSFGSKLNTVFDNGTWWSKATPNADVVVPRWNSTPSYNDGTQFLYDGSYIRLKNVELAYTWNKGWIKKLGLGSLKIYVNGNNLWLWTRMPDDREANLSGAGYLGAYPTVKRYNFGIKFTL
;
A
#
# COMPACT_ATOMS: atom_id res chain seq x y z
N ALA A 1 -5.22 4.90 32.44
CA ALA A 1 -5.67 5.52 31.20
C ALA A 1 -7.20 5.38 31.07
N ASP A 2 -7.87 6.35 30.52
CA ASP A 2 -9.33 6.41 30.36
C ASP A 2 -9.77 6.26 28.89
N GLY A 3 -8.83 5.90 28.01
CA GLY A 3 -9.07 5.70 26.59
C GLY A 3 -9.28 6.99 25.78
N ARG A 4 -8.89 8.13 26.31
CA ARG A 4 -8.95 9.41 25.61
C ARG A 4 -7.65 9.70 24.87
N THR A 5 -7.76 10.48 23.82
CA THR A 5 -6.59 11.05 23.13
C THR A 5 -5.88 12.03 24.06
N LEU A 6 -4.57 11.88 24.19
CA LEU A 6 -3.75 12.82 24.93
C LEU A 6 -3.24 13.88 23.93
N LEU A 7 -3.55 15.14 24.23
CA LEU A 7 -3.00 16.27 23.50
C LEU A 7 -1.72 16.72 24.19
N THR A 8 -0.75 17.15 23.40
CA THR A 8 0.56 17.58 23.88
C THR A 8 0.69 19.09 23.72
N ASP A 9 1.04 19.75 24.81
CA ASP A 9 1.54 21.13 24.79
C ASP A 9 2.96 21.11 24.19
N THR A 10 3.08 21.55 22.95
CA THR A 10 4.36 21.51 22.21
C THR A 10 5.20 22.77 22.40
N ASN A 11 4.58 23.86 22.75
CA ASN A 11 5.25 25.14 22.97
C ASN A 11 5.59 25.40 24.45
N GLY A 12 5.00 24.64 25.39
CA GLY A 12 5.28 24.70 26.82
C GLY A 12 4.63 25.85 27.55
N ASP A 13 3.58 26.46 27.00
CA ASP A 13 2.88 27.60 27.62
C ASP A 13 1.80 27.19 28.64
N GLY A 14 1.55 25.89 28.79
CA GLY A 14 0.57 25.32 29.71
C GLY A 14 -0.85 25.30 29.17
N ILE A 15 -1.08 25.74 27.93
CA ILE A 15 -2.40 25.79 27.28
C ILE A 15 -2.31 24.98 25.96
N VAL A 16 -3.12 23.97 25.80
CA VAL A 16 -3.18 23.23 24.53
C VAL A 16 -4.14 23.92 23.57
N ASP A 17 -3.60 24.56 22.57
CA ASP A 17 -4.34 25.32 21.57
C ASP A 17 -3.76 25.14 20.14
N ASN A 18 -4.21 25.97 19.20
CA ASN A 18 -3.74 25.92 17.81
C ASN A 18 -2.25 26.25 17.61
N LYS A 19 -1.59 26.76 18.63
CA LYS A 19 -0.14 27.05 18.58
C LYS A 19 0.71 25.81 18.88
N ASP A 20 0.07 24.73 19.33
CA ASP A 20 0.72 23.44 19.61
C ASP A 20 0.82 22.54 18.39
N GLN A 21 0.51 23.07 17.22
CA GLN A 21 0.68 22.32 15.98
C GLN A 21 2.16 22.21 15.61
N ALA A 22 2.68 21.00 15.57
CA ALA A 22 4.05 20.71 15.18
C ALA A 22 4.08 19.87 13.89
N PRO A 23 5.09 20.06 13.04
CA PRO A 23 5.30 19.19 11.89
C PRO A 23 5.47 17.74 12.32
N TYR A 24 4.80 16.82 11.63
CA TYR A 24 4.92 15.40 11.88
C TYR A 24 5.03 14.60 10.58
N GLY A 25 6.08 13.78 10.51
CA GLY A 25 6.31 12.92 9.35
C GLY A 25 6.65 13.68 8.07
N TYR A 26 6.25 13.11 6.94
CA TYR A 26 6.46 13.64 5.59
C TYR A 26 5.15 14.14 4.99
N THR A 27 5.21 14.75 3.83
CA THR A 27 4.01 15.11 3.07
C THR A 27 3.29 13.87 2.55
N ASN A 28 2.06 14.01 2.09
CA ASN A 28 1.31 12.94 1.44
C ASN A 28 1.81 12.61 0.02
N SER A 29 2.70 13.42 -0.53
CA SER A 29 3.41 13.13 -1.77
C SER A 29 4.77 12.53 -1.43
N PRO A 30 5.14 11.38 -2.01
CA PRO A 30 6.45 10.78 -1.76
C PRO A 30 7.59 11.69 -2.20
N GLU A 31 8.60 11.84 -1.35
CA GLU A 31 9.83 12.54 -1.74
C GLU A 31 10.68 11.68 -2.68
N ASN A 32 10.67 10.37 -2.47
CA ASN A 32 11.45 9.46 -3.28
C ASN A 32 10.55 8.44 -3.96
N THR A 33 10.76 8.27 -5.26
CA THR A 33 10.12 7.23 -6.08
C THR A 33 11.21 6.48 -6.82
N PHE A 34 11.15 5.15 -6.81
CA PHE A 34 12.11 4.32 -7.54
C PHE A 34 11.42 3.22 -8.33
N ASN A 35 12.07 2.86 -9.43
CA ASN A 35 11.69 1.74 -10.27
C ASN A 35 12.96 0.96 -10.61
N ALA A 36 12.93 -0.35 -10.36
CA ALA A 36 14.03 -1.24 -10.68
C ALA A 36 13.51 -2.40 -11.51
N THR A 37 14.17 -2.68 -12.63
CA THR A 37 13.86 -3.84 -13.47
C THR A 37 15.09 -4.72 -13.58
N VAL A 38 14.91 -6.00 -13.29
CA VAL A 38 15.91 -7.05 -13.45
C VAL A 38 15.39 -8.07 -14.44
N GLY A 39 16.22 -8.46 -15.38
CA GLY A 39 15.85 -9.45 -16.38
C GLY A 39 17.06 -10.23 -16.89
N PHE A 40 16.81 -11.41 -17.42
CA PHE A 40 17.82 -12.21 -18.11
C PHE A 40 17.20 -12.99 -19.27
N GLU A 41 18.06 -13.33 -20.22
CA GLU A 41 17.74 -14.20 -21.34
C GLU A 41 18.82 -15.26 -21.51
N TRP A 42 18.42 -16.50 -21.65
CA TRP A 42 19.35 -17.61 -21.81
C TRP A 42 18.73 -18.79 -22.56
N LYS A 43 19.29 -19.17 -23.71
CA LYS A 43 18.90 -20.34 -24.50
C LYS A 43 17.38 -20.48 -24.73
N GLY A 44 16.71 -19.37 -25.01
CA GLY A 44 15.26 -19.32 -25.22
C GLY A 44 14.43 -19.03 -23.97
N PHE A 45 14.98 -19.15 -22.78
CA PHE A 45 14.35 -18.64 -21.57
C PHE A 45 14.51 -17.14 -21.49
N SER A 46 13.45 -16.47 -21.09
CA SER A 46 13.49 -15.06 -20.69
C SER A 46 12.71 -14.88 -19.40
N ALA A 47 13.24 -14.07 -18.52
CA ALA A 47 12.55 -13.69 -17.30
C ALA A 47 12.83 -12.23 -16.99
N PHE A 48 11.85 -11.52 -16.46
CA PHE A 48 12.07 -10.22 -15.86
C PHE A 48 11.18 -10.02 -14.63
N ALA A 49 11.63 -9.16 -13.74
CA ALA A 49 10.89 -8.69 -12.59
C ALA A 49 11.07 -7.17 -12.47
N GLN A 50 9.96 -6.47 -12.29
CA GLN A 50 9.93 -5.03 -12.09
C GLN A 50 9.43 -4.71 -10.69
N PHE A 51 10.24 -3.98 -9.96
CA PHE A 51 9.92 -3.43 -8.64
C PHE A 51 9.62 -1.95 -8.75
N TYR A 52 8.64 -1.51 -8.01
CA TYR A 52 8.30 -0.11 -7.85
C TYR A 52 8.13 0.19 -6.38
N GLY A 53 8.57 1.35 -5.95
CA GLY A 53 8.42 1.74 -4.56
C GLY A 53 8.54 3.23 -4.33
N VAL A 54 8.11 3.64 -3.15
CA VAL A 54 8.21 5.00 -2.66
C VAL A 54 8.68 5.01 -1.23
N THR A 55 9.34 6.10 -0.84
CA THR A 55 9.74 6.33 0.55
C THR A 55 9.53 7.80 0.92
N ASN A 56 9.63 8.11 2.20
CA ASN A 56 9.42 9.44 2.73
C ASN A 56 8.04 9.99 2.36
N VAL A 57 7.02 9.30 2.79
CA VAL A 57 5.62 9.68 2.59
C VAL A 57 4.81 9.34 3.82
N THR A 58 3.97 10.25 4.27
CA THR A 58 3.02 10.02 5.36
C THR A 58 1.61 9.94 4.78
N ARG A 59 0.86 8.94 5.19
CA ARG A 59 -0.52 8.74 4.76
C ARG A 59 -1.46 8.86 5.95
N ASP A 60 -2.46 9.70 5.81
CA ASP A 60 -3.60 9.71 6.71
C ASP A 60 -4.55 8.58 6.30
N VAL A 61 -4.71 7.58 7.17
CA VAL A 61 -5.58 6.43 6.94
C VAL A 61 -6.75 6.52 7.90
N ALA A 62 -7.58 7.52 7.69
CA ALA A 62 -8.84 7.64 8.37
C ALA A 62 -9.94 6.98 7.53
N LEU A 63 -10.51 5.87 8.00
CA LEU A 63 -11.65 5.22 7.36
C LEU A 63 -12.93 5.86 7.85
N ASN A 64 -13.81 6.22 6.93
CA ASN A 64 -15.16 6.64 7.24
C ASN A 64 -16.10 5.43 7.20
N SER A 65 -16.86 5.24 8.26
CA SER A 65 -17.96 4.30 8.33
C SER A 65 -19.24 5.06 8.64
N PHE A 66 -20.31 4.77 7.90
CA PHE A 66 -21.64 5.38 8.11
C PHE A 66 -21.66 6.93 8.08
N GLY A 67 -20.84 7.55 7.25
CA GLY A 67 -20.78 9.00 7.16
C GLY A 67 -20.05 9.69 8.30
N SER A 68 -19.55 8.93 9.27
CA SER A 68 -18.71 9.40 10.37
C SER A 68 -17.36 8.71 10.30
N LYS A 69 -16.30 9.40 10.68
CA LYS A 69 -14.97 8.82 10.74
C LYS A 69 -14.84 7.81 11.91
N LEU A 70 -15.45 6.66 11.79
CA LEU A 70 -15.38 5.55 12.76
C LEU A 70 -14.33 4.52 12.33
N ASN A 71 -13.10 4.92 12.27
CA ASN A 71 -12.07 4.25 11.52
C ASN A 71 -11.55 2.98 12.12
N THR A 72 -11.51 2.92 13.42
CA THR A 72 -10.73 1.92 14.12
C THR A 72 -11.52 0.67 14.47
N VAL A 73 -12.84 0.72 14.38
CA VAL A 73 -13.70 -0.39 14.77
C VAL A 73 -13.50 -1.62 13.89
N PHE A 74 -13.17 -1.42 12.61
CA PHE A 74 -13.11 -2.50 11.64
C PHE A 74 -11.68 -2.87 11.23
N ASP A 75 -10.70 -1.98 11.43
CA ASP A 75 -9.36 -2.19 10.91
C ASP A 75 -8.45 -3.00 11.82
N ASN A 76 -8.47 -2.77 13.12
CA ASN A 76 -7.44 -3.33 14.00
C ASN A 76 -7.95 -4.38 14.98
N GLY A 77 -9.25 -4.58 15.09
CA GLY A 77 -9.82 -5.56 16.01
C GLY A 77 -9.49 -5.36 17.49
N THR A 78 -8.55 -4.46 17.81
CA THR A 78 -8.09 -4.16 19.16
C THR A 78 -8.15 -2.68 19.42
N TRP A 79 -8.98 -2.29 20.34
CA TRP A 79 -9.08 -0.93 20.86
C TRP A 79 -8.95 -0.94 22.38
N TRP A 80 -8.67 0.22 22.95
CA TRP A 80 -8.63 0.34 24.40
C TRP A 80 -9.97 -0.05 25.03
N SER A 81 -9.91 -0.89 26.02
CA SER A 81 -11.02 -1.24 26.89
C SER A 81 -10.50 -1.53 28.31
N LYS A 82 -11.39 -1.65 29.27
CA LYS A 82 -10.99 -2.08 30.61
C LYS A 82 -10.31 -3.46 30.61
N ALA A 83 -10.62 -4.30 29.63
CA ALA A 83 -9.99 -5.61 29.46
C ALA A 83 -8.65 -5.54 28.74
N THR A 84 -8.42 -4.49 27.94
CA THR A 84 -7.19 -4.25 27.19
C THR A 84 -6.65 -2.83 27.41
N PRO A 85 -6.23 -2.51 28.67
CA PRO A 85 -5.90 -1.12 29.05
C PRO A 85 -4.60 -0.60 28.44
N ASN A 86 -3.80 -1.46 27.82
CA ASN A 86 -2.53 -1.11 27.16
C ASN A 86 -2.64 -1.10 25.63
N ALA A 87 -3.85 -1.16 25.07
CA ALA A 87 -4.00 -1.06 23.64
C ALA A 87 -3.66 0.37 23.16
N ASP A 88 -2.86 0.46 22.12
CA ASP A 88 -2.43 1.74 21.52
C ASP A 88 -3.54 2.43 20.72
N VAL A 89 -4.67 1.80 20.59
CA VAL A 89 -5.81 2.29 19.82
C VAL A 89 -6.83 2.91 20.76
N VAL A 90 -7.26 4.11 20.43
CA VAL A 90 -8.28 4.84 21.22
C VAL A 90 -9.64 4.15 21.20
N VAL A 91 -10.46 4.41 22.22
CA VAL A 91 -11.83 3.89 22.29
C VAL A 91 -12.63 4.37 21.08
N PRO A 92 -13.22 3.47 20.29
CA PRO A 92 -14.08 3.87 19.19
C PRO A 92 -15.32 4.60 19.71
N ARG A 93 -15.68 5.68 19.04
CA ARG A 93 -16.84 6.48 19.40
C ARG A 93 -17.85 6.46 18.26
N TRP A 94 -19.09 6.19 18.61
CA TRP A 94 -20.20 6.22 17.67
C TRP A 94 -20.42 7.62 17.08
N ASN A 95 -20.22 8.64 17.90
CA ASN A 95 -20.37 10.03 17.53
C ASN A 95 -19.01 10.72 17.70
N SER A 96 -18.26 10.82 16.60
CA SER A 96 -16.92 11.44 16.64
C SER A 96 -17.02 12.96 16.59
N THR A 97 -16.38 13.60 17.53
CA THR A 97 -16.02 15.00 17.36
C THR A 97 -14.85 15.10 16.39
N PRO A 98 -14.67 16.23 15.67
CA PRO A 98 -13.53 16.41 14.76
C PRO A 98 -12.18 16.10 15.41
N SER A 99 -11.96 16.49 16.64
CA SER A 99 -10.73 16.24 17.40
C SER A 99 -10.42 14.78 17.68
N TYR A 100 -11.40 13.88 17.56
CA TYR A 100 -11.17 12.44 17.73
C TYR A 100 -10.44 11.81 16.56
N ASN A 101 -10.62 12.38 15.38
CA ASN A 101 -10.07 11.83 14.14
C ASN A 101 -8.80 12.57 13.69
N ASP A 102 -8.42 13.60 14.40
CA ASP A 102 -7.23 14.37 14.11
C ASP A 102 -6.13 13.95 15.10
N GLY A 103 -5.15 13.25 14.63
CA GLY A 103 -4.06 12.81 15.48
C GLY A 103 -3.07 11.92 14.76
N THR A 104 -1.86 11.83 15.30
CA THR A 104 -0.77 11.03 14.76
C THR A 104 -1.08 9.54 14.67
N GLN A 105 -2.07 9.06 15.41
CA GLN A 105 -2.55 7.68 15.38
C GLN A 105 -3.12 7.23 14.02
N PHE A 106 -3.53 8.18 13.18
CA PHE A 106 -4.03 7.92 11.83
C PHE A 106 -2.99 8.18 10.75
N LEU A 107 -1.81 8.65 11.16
CA LEU A 107 -0.70 8.91 10.26
C LEU A 107 0.24 7.71 10.22
N TYR A 108 0.35 7.11 9.06
CA TYR A 108 1.18 5.94 8.81
C TYR A 108 2.35 6.27 7.89
N ASP A 109 3.45 5.56 8.07
CA ASP A 109 4.51 5.54 7.08
C ASP A 109 3.99 4.86 5.82
N GLY A 110 3.73 5.65 4.80
CA GLY A 110 3.20 5.20 3.52
C GLY A 110 4.24 4.61 2.58
N SER A 111 5.47 4.36 3.08
CA SER A 111 6.52 3.72 2.27
C SER A 111 6.15 2.30 1.89
N TYR A 112 6.45 1.92 0.65
CA TYR A 112 6.23 0.55 0.17
C TYR A 112 7.18 0.16 -0.95
N ILE A 113 7.29 -1.15 -1.15
CA ILE A 113 7.93 -1.79 -2.30
C ILE A 113 6.96 -2.83 -2.86
N ARG A 114 6.69 -2.76 -4.15
CA ARG A 114 5.80 -3.67 -4.84
C ARG A 114 6.51 -4.39 -5.98
N LEU A 115 6.33 -5.70 -6.08
CA LEU A 115 6.65 -6.47 -7.28
C LEU A 115 5.54 -6.24 -8.30
N LYS A 116 5.79 -5.29 -9.20
CA LYS A 116 4.78 -4.71 -10.09
C LYS A 116 4.45 -5.63 -11.25
N ASN A 117 5.50 -6.13 -11.91
CA ASN A 117 5.39 -7.02 -13.06
C ASN A 117 6.44 -8.11 -12.97
N VAL A 118 6.04 -9.32 -13.32
CA VAL A 118 6.93 -10.47 -13.51
C VAL A 118 6.52 -11.18 -14.78
N GLU A 119 7.46 -11.60 -15.59
CA GLU A 119 7.22 -12.51 -16.71
C GLU A 119 8.27 -13.60 -16.72
N LEU A 120 7.84 -14.83 -16.98
CA LEU A 120 8.67 -15.97 -17.35
C LEU A 120 8.20 -16.45 -18.70
N ALA A 121 9.13 -16.66 -19.62
CA ALA A 121 8.79 -17.12 -20.95
C ALA A 121 9.84 -18.07 -21.50
N TYR A 122 9.40 -18.92 -22.44
CA TYR A 122 10.28 -19.75 -23.22
C TYR A 122 9.93 -19.62 -24.71
N THR A 123 10.95 -19.38 -25.52
CA THR A 123 10.82 -19.22 -26.96
C THR A 123 11.54 -20.33 -27.71
N TRP A 124 10.79 -21.07 -28.49
CA TRP A 124 11.32 -22.05 -29.46
C TRP A 124 11.44 -21.38 -30.82
N ASN A 125 12.61 -21.47 -31.45
CA ASN A 125 12.88 -20.94 -32.78
C ASN A 125 13.63 -21.92 -33.68
N LYS A 126 13.79 -23.20 -33.25
CA LYS A 126 14.56 -24.23 -33.96
C LYS A 126 13.82 -25.56 -33.96
N GLY A 127 14.31 -26.53 -34.74
CA GLY A 127 13.82 -27.90 -34.72
C GLY A 127 12.40 -28.05 -35.25
N TRP A 128 11.53 -28.66 -34.47
CA TRP A 128 10.16 -29.02 -34.85
C TRP A 128 9.27 -27.79 -35.17
N ILE A 129 9.50 -26.63 -34.54
CA ILE A 129 8.76 -25.39 -34.80
C ILE A 129 8.88 -24.98 -36.27
N LYS A 130 10.09 -25.04 -36.81
CA LYS A 130 10.32 -24.72 -38.25
C LYS A 130 9.65 -25.71 -39.17
N LYS A 131 9.54 -27.02 -38.77
CA LYS A 131 8.81 -28.02 -39.55
C LYS A 131 7.31 -27.75 -39.66
N LEU A 132 6.75 -27.00 -38.69
CA LEU A 132 5.37 -26.54 -38.72
C LEU A 132 5.15 -25.25 -39.50
N GLY A 133 6.19 -24.72 -40.19
CA GLY A 133 6.12 -23.47 -40.91
C GLY A 133 6.11 -22.22 -40.05
N LEU A 134 6.43 -22.37 -38.73
CA LEU A 134 6.48 -21.25 -37.80
C LEU A 134 7.91 -20.71 -37.66
N GLY A 135 8.04 -19.40 -37.61
CA GLY A 135 9.32 -18.73 -37.32
C GLY A 135 9.72 -18.91 -35.85
N SER A 136 8.78 -18.74 -34.94
CA SER A 136 8.98 -18.97 -33.50
C SER A 136 7.69 -19.26 -32.78
N LEU A 137 7.81 -19.88 -31.60
CA LEU A 137 6.73 -20.09 -30.63
C LEU A 137 7.22 -19.64 -29.25
N LYS A 138 6.54 -18.66 -28.66
CA LYS A 138 6.77 -18.20 -27.29
C LYS A 138 5.59 -18.60 -26.41
N ILE A 139 5.87 -19.29 -25.32
CA ILE A 139 4.91 -19.50 -24.22
C ILE A 139 5.38 -18.65 -23.07
N TYR A 140 4.45 -17.94 -22.44
CA TYR A 140 4.77 -17.08 -21.30
C TYR A 140 3.70 -17.12 -20.23
N VAL A 141 4.14 -16.87 -19.02
CA VAL A 141 3.30 -16.58 -17.87
C VAL A 141 3.76 -15.24 -17.30
N ASN A 142 2.81 -14.37 -17.02
CA ASN A 142 3.12 -13.13 -16.34
C ASN A 142 2.16 -12.86 -15.18
N GLY A 143 2.62 -12.04 -14.27
CA GLY A 143 1.85 -11.64 -13.12
C GLY A 143 2.05 -10.15 -12.81
N ASN A 144 1.01 -9.55 -12.27
CA ASN A 144 1.03 -8.15 -11.86
C ASN A 144 0.70 -8.04 -10.38
N ASN A 145 1.38 -7.13 -9.68
CA ASN A 145 1.15 -6.82 -8.27
C ASN A 145 1.24 -8.05 -7.35
N LEU A 146 2.21 -8.94 -7.59
CA LEU A 146 2.26 -10.25 -6.94
C LEU A 146 2.69 -10.18 -5.47
N TRP A 147 3.51 -9.20 -5.13
CA TRP A 147 4.02 -9.02 -3.78
C TRP A 147 4.11 -7.56 -3.41
N LEU A 148 3.85 -7.28 -2.13
CA LEU A 148 3.92 -5.97 -1.51
C LEU A 148 4.61 -6.09 -0.17
N TRP A 149 5.53 -5.16 0.09
CA TRP A 149 5.98 -4.79 1.41
C TRP A 149 5.56 -3.36 1.71
N THR A 150 4.93 -3.12 2.84
CA THR A 150 4.50 -1.80 3.28
C THR A 150 4.44 -1.75 4.80
N ARG A 151 4.51 -0.56 5.37
CA ARG A 151 4.26 -0.28 6.78
C ARG A 151 2.84 0.18 7.05
N MET A 152 2.04 0.30 6.00
CA MET A 152 0.63 0.61 6.13
C MET A 152 -0.18 -0.62 6.60
N PRO A 153 -1.33 -0.41 7.23
CA PRO A 153 -2.16 -1.50 7.71
C PRO A 153 -2.70 -2.40 6.59
N ASP A 154 -2.72 -1.92 5.36
CA ASP A 154 -3.21 -2.67 4.20
C ASP A 154 -2.62 -2.22 2.86
N ASP A 155 -3.09 -2.80 1.76
CA ASP A 155 -2.65 -2.59 0.39
C ASP A 155 -3.35 -1.40 -0.31
N ARG A 156 -3.48 -0.27 0.37
CA ARG A 156 -4.13 0.93 -0.20
C ARG A 156 -3.16 2.00 -0.69
N GLU A 157 -1.85 1.74 -0.66
CA GLU A 157 -0.83 2.74 -0.96
C GLU A 157 -0.97 3.43 -2.31
N ALA A 158 -1.49 2.73 -3.32
CA ALA A 158 -1.65 3.28 -4.66
C ALA A 158 -2.95 4.08 -4.85
N ASN A 159 -3.90 3.93 -3.93
CA ASN A 159 -5.27 4.41 -4.11
C ASN A 159 -5.68 5.48 -3.09
N LEU A 160 -4.82 5.76 -2.13
CA LEU A 160 -5.06 6.81 -1.15
C LEU A 160 -4.67 8.16 -1.76
N SER A 161 -5.58 8.78 -2.45
CA SER A 161 -5.51 10.19 -2.80
C SER A 161 -6.56 10.96 -2.02
N GLY A 162 -6.18 12.08 -1.44
CA GLY A 162 -6.98 13.12 -0.83
C GLY A 162 -8.29 12.78 -0.11
N ALA A 163 -9.28 12.29 -0.79
CA ALA A 163 -10.56 11.85 -0.23
C ALA A 163 -10.68 10.32 -0.10
N GLY A 164 -9.56 9.62 -0.14
CA GLY A 164 -9.46 8.18 -0.31
C GLY A 164 -9.98 7.31 0.83
N TYR A 165 -10.42 7.89 1.91
CA TYR A 165 -11.09 7.15 2.97
C TYR A 165 -12.49 6.62 2.61
N LEU A 166 -12.99 6.92 1.42
CA LEU A 166 -14.30 6.44 0.95
C LEU A 166 -14.23 5.11 0.20
N GLY A 167 -13.31 4.24 0.55
CA GLY A 167 -13.26 2.89 0.00
C GLY A 167 -12.50 2.80 -1.32
N ALA A 168 -11.24 3.16 -1.29
CA ALA A 168 -10.34 2.89 -2.41
C ALA A 168 -10.34 1.40 -2.75
N TYR A 169 -10.43 1.09 -4.02
CA TYR A 169 -10.43 -0.28 -4.49
C TYR A 169 -9.05 -0.92 -4.23
N PRO A 170 -8.98 -2.11 -3.63
CA PRO A 170 -7.69 -2.76 -3.38
C PRO A 170 -6.99 -3.10 -4.69
N THR A 171 -5.66 -3.07 -4.67
CA THR A 171 -4.85 -3.41 -5.83
C THR A 171 -4.99 -4.91 -6.12
N VAL A 172 -5.45 -5.25 -7.31
CA VAL A 172 -5.67 -6.64 -7.70
C VAL A 172 -4.38 -7.32 -8.14
N LYS A 173 -4.19 -8.57 -7.73
CA LYS A 173 -3.18 -9.47 -8.28
C LYS A 173 -3.74 -10.12 -9.56
N ARG A 174 -2.93 -10.14 -10.61
CA ARG A 174 -3.31 -10.77 -11.88
C ARG A 174 -2.27 -11.80 -12.27
N TYR A 175 -2.75 -12.88 -12.85
CA TYR A 175 -1.94 -13.93 -13.45
C TYR A 175 -2.46 -14.14 -14.87
N ASN A 176 -1.56 -14.10 -15.85
CA ASN A 176 -1.90 -14.32 -17.24
C ASN A 176 -1.00 -15.40 -17.80
N PHE A 177 -1.58 -16.20 -18.66
CA PHE A 177 -0.87 -17.18 -19.49
C PHE A 177 -1.11 -16.82 -20.96
N GLY A 178 -0.07 -16.91 -21.76
CA GLY A 178 -0.19 -16.61 -23.18
C GLY A 178 0.73 -17.42 -24.06
N ILE A 179 0.31 -17.55 -25.31
CA ILE A 179 1.07 -18.17 -26.38
C ILE A 179 1.17 -17.16 -27.51
N LYS A 180 2.38 -16.96 -28.04
CA LYS A 180 2.64 -16.11 -29.19
C LYS A 180 3.43 -16.91 -30.23
N PHE A 181 2.98 -16.89 -31.47
CA PHE A 181 3.70 -17.50 -32.57
C PHE A 181 3.96 -16.45 -33.68
N THR A 182 5.05 -16.65 -34.39
CA THR A 182 5.43 -15.85 -35.57
C THR A 182 5.44 -16.81 -36.76
N LEU A 183 4.90 -16.36 -37.89
CA LEU A 183 4.92 -17.06 -39.17
C LEU A 183 6.22 -16.75 -39.92
#